data_fd51137890114eab552ff4ef99abcdc6
#
_entry.id   fd51137890114eab552ff4ef99abcdc6
#
_cell.length_a   1.000
_cell.length_b   1.000
_cell.length_c   1.000
_cell.angle_alpha   90.00
_cell.angle_beta   90.00
_cell.angle_gamma   90.00
#
_symmetry.space_group_name_H-M   'P 1'
#
loop_
_entity.id
_entity.type
_entity.pdbx_description
1 polymer ?
#
loop_
_entity_poly.entity_id
_entity_poly.type
_entity_poly.pdbx_seq_one_letter_code
_entity_poly.pdbx_strand_id
1 'polypeptide(L)'
;MSGSKSSSSELTTPIFADKVKEHVHKTVVGQETVLERGLISLLTGGHLLLEGVPGTAKTLLVQSLAHAIDLKFGRVQFTIDLLPSDIVGSEILDKDSGDFRTHKGPIFTNLLLADEINRGSPKVQSALPEAMQERKVTIGDDTYTL
;
A
#
# COMPACT_ATOMS: atom_id res chain seq x y z
N MET A 1 30.83 28.63 -22.29
CA MET A 1 29.38 28.61 -22.08
C MET A 1 28.98 27.24 -21.57
N SER A 2 28.91 27.07 -20.26
CA SER A 2 28.46 25.87 -19.63
C SER A 2 27.26 26.23 -18.74
N GLY A 3 26.06 25.86 -19.20
CA GLY A 3 24.82 26.09 -18.49
C GLY A 3 24.62 25.03 -17.41
N SER A 4 24.75 25.45 -16.19
CA SER A 4 24.37 24.73 -14.99
C SER A 4 22.85 24.43 -15.01
N LYS A 5 22.49 23.17 -15.11
CA LYS A 5 21.13 22.69 -14.83
C LYS A 5 21.20 21.43 -13.95
N SER A 6 21.44 21.61 -12.66
CA SER A 6 21.28 20.52 -11.70
C SER A 6 21.06 21.02 -10.28
N SER A 7 20.05 21.86 -10.05
CA SER A 7 19.75 22.29 -8.67
C SER A 7 18.26 22.32 -8.29
N SER A 8 17.36 21.89 -9.16
CA SER A 8 15.92 21.98 -8.87
C SER A 8 15.29 20.69 -8.28
N SER A 9 15.96 19.54 -8.35
CA SER A 9 15.40 18.27 -7.84
C SER A 9 15.72 18.00 -6.37
N GLU A 10 16.83 18.51 -5.86
CA GLU A 10 17.24 18.27 -4.45
C GLU A 10 16.49 19.15 -3.43
N LEU A 11 15.96 20.29 -3.86
CA LEU A 11 15.23 21.21 -2.99
C LEU A 11 13.71 20.90 -2.89
N THR A 12 13.18 20.09 -3.80
CA THR A 12 11.73 19.79 -3.84
C THR A 12 11.30 18.68 -2.89
N THR A 13 12.17 17.70 -2.62
CA THR A 13 11.85 16.57 -1.76
C THR A 13 11.63 16.96 -0.28
N PRO A 14 12.48 17.77 0.36
CA PRO A 14 12.22 18.25 1.73
C PRO A 14 10.96 19.08 1.84
N ILE A 15 10.70 19.98 0.90
CA ILE A 15 9.51 20.84 0.87
C ILE A 15 8.24 19.98 0.70
N PHE A 16 8.28 18.97 -0.14
CA PHE A 16 7.17 18.03 -0.32
C PHE A 16 6.89 17.26 0.97
N ALA A 17 7.92 16.69 1.61
CA ALA A 17 7.79 15.97 2.86
C ALA A 17 7.20 16.84 3.98
N ASP A 18 7.63 18.08 4.10
CA ASP A 18 7.13 19.04 5.09
C ASP A 18 5.66 19.38 4.88
N LYS A 19 5.24 19.59 3.63
CA LYS A 19 3.82 19.83 3.29
C LYS A 19 2.94 18.63 3.61
N VAL A 20 3.41 17.42 3.32
CA VAL A 20 2.67 16.18 3.65
C VAL A 20 2.57 16.03 5.16
N LYS A 21 3.65 16.25 5.91
CA LYS A 21 3.63 16.21 7.38
C LYS A 21 2.64 17.22 7.96
N GLU A 22 2.65 18.45 7.49
CA GLU A 22 1.72 19.48 7.93
C GLU A 22 0.26 19.08 7.69
N HIS A 23 -0.03 18.49 6.52
CA HIS A 23 -1.38 18.02 6.21
C HIS A 23 -1.82 16.86 7.11
N VAL A 24 -0.95 15.90 7.34
CA VAL A 24 -1.24 14.72 8.19
C VAL A 24 -1.39 15.14 9.65
N HIS A 25 -0.59 16.10 10.14
CA HIS A 25 -0.67 16.59 11.51
C HIS A 25 -2.01 17.25 11.86
N LYS A 26 -2.76 17.70 10.88
CA LYS A 26 -4.14 18.21 11.10
C LYS A 26 -5.10 17.09 11.55
N THR A 27 -4.80 15.86 11.20
CA THR A 27 -5.66 14.70 11.45
C THR A 27 -5.09 13.79 12.54
N VAL A 28 -3.76 13.66 12.60
CA VAL A 28 -3.06 12.73 13.53
C VAL A 28 -1.97 13.47 14.27
N VAL A 29 -2.00 13.40 15.60
CA VAL A 29 -1.02 14.03 16.48
C VAL A 29 -0.15 12.96 17.15
N GLY A 30 1.16 13.22 17.27
CA GLY A 30 2.07 12.40 18.07
C GLY A 30 2.66 11.17 17.41
N GLN A 31 2.60 11.04 16.09
CA GLN A 31 3.12 9.87 15.33
C GLN A 31 4.22 10.27 14.33
N GLU A 32 5.03 11.25 14.64
CA GLU A 32 6.02 11.83 13.69
C GLU A 32 7.00 10.80 13.14
N THR A 33 7.56 9.94 14.01
CA THR A 33 8.52 8.92 13.60
C THR A 33 7.89 7.91 12.63
N VAL A 34 6.64 7.52 12.86
CA VAL A 34 5.93 6.58 11.97
C VAL A 34 5.62 7.25 10.63
N LEU A 35 5.24 8.51 10.65
CA LEU A 35 4.98 9.30 9.46
C LEU A 35 6.25 9.46 8.60
N GLU A 36 7.37 9.78 9.22
CA GLU A 36 8.66 9.90 8.52
C GLU A 36 9.09 8.59 7.88
N ARG A 37 9.01 7.49 8.60
CA ARG A 37 9.33 6.15 8.08
C ARG A 37 8.37 5.74 6.97
N GLY A 38 7.08 6.08 7.09
CA GLY A 38 6.08 5.88 6.04
C GLY A 38 6.42 6.64 4.77
N LEU A 39 6.80 7.90 4.87
CA LEU A 39 7.24 8.72 3.75
C LEU A 39 8.51 8.17 3.09
N ILE A 40 9.50 7.74 3.87
CA ILE A 40 10.73 7.13 3.35
C ILE A 40 10.38 5.86 2.58
N SER A 41 9.58 4.96 3.15
CA SER A 41 9.14 3.73 2.48
C SER A 41 8.43 4.01 1.17
N LEU A 42 7.57 5.01 1.15
CA LEU A 42 6.83 5.42 -0.03
C LEU A 42 7.75 5.96 -1.13
N LEU A 43 8.66 6.87 -0.78
CA LEU A 43 9.59 7.48 -1.74
C LEU A 43 10.61 6.49 -2.30
N THR A 44 10.95 5.45 -1.53
CA THR A 44 11.88 4.39 -1.96
C THR A 44 11.17 3.21 -2.63
N GLY A 45 9.84 3.22 -2.70
CA GLY A 45 9.06 2.08 -3.17
C GLY A 45 9.20 0.85 -2.28
N GLY A 46 9.50 1.07 -1.00
CA GLY A 46 9.71 0.03 0.00
C GLY A 46 8.46 -0.30 0.81
N HIS A 47 8.66 -1.06 1.87
CA HIS A 47 7.60 -1.52 2.77
C HIS A 47 7.95 -1.17 4.21
N LEU A 48 6.94 -0.93 5.03
CA LEU A 48 7.09 -0.59 6.43
C LEU A 48 6.32 -1.59 7.30
N LEU A 49 7.01 -2.18 8.26
CA LEU A 49 6.41 -2.99 9.31
C LEU A 49 6.18 -2.13 10.55
N LEU A 50 4.94 -2.05 11.00
CA LEU A 50 4.54 -1.36 12.22
C LEU A 50 4.13 -2.37 13.28
N GLU A 51 4.97 -2.56 14.27
CA GLU A 51 4.68 -3.37 15.45
C GLU A 51 4.10 -2.51 16.58
N GLY A 52 3.21 -3.09 17.37
CA GLY A 52 2.66 -2.44 18.55
C GLY A 52 1.21 -2.78 18.82
N VAL A 53 0.67 -2.17 19.87
CA VAL A 53 -0.72 -2.37 20.31
C VAL A 53 -1.68 -2.06 19.15
N PRO A 54 -2.65 -2.95 18.86
CA PRO A 54 -3.68 -2.66 17.87
C PRO A 54 -4.44 -1.39 18.23
N GLY A 55 -4.53 -0.45 17.28
CA GLY A 55 -5.22 0.81 17.53
C GLY A 55 -5.53 1.56 16.25
N THR A 56 -6.59 2.34 16.28
CA THR A 56 -7.12 3.13 15.17
C THR A 56 -6.14 4.17 14.62
N ALA A 57 -5.17 4.61 15.43
CA ALA A 57 -4.21 5.64 15.04
C ALA A 57 -3.31 5.25 13.87
N LYS A 58 -2.90 3.98 13.76
CA LYS A 58 -2.07 3.50 12.64
C LYS A 58 -2.84 3.56 11.31
N THR A 59 -4.06 3.09 11.31
CA THR A 59 -4.92 3.11 10.10
C THR A 59 -5.19 4.54 9.67
N LEU A 60 -5.56 5.40 10.61
CA LEU A 60 -5.83 6.80 10.33
C LEU A 60 -4.60 7.52 9.79
N LEU A 61 -3.41 7.24 10.32
CA LEU A 61 -2.15 7.79 9.84
C LEU A 61 -1.89 7.41 8.38
N VAL A 62 -2.00 6.12 8.04
CA VAL A 62 -1.75 5.62 6.69
C VAL A 62 -2.78 6.15 5.70
N GLN A 63 -4.04 6.23 6.09
CA GLN A 63 -5.10 6.83 5.28
C GLN A 63 -4.85 8.32 5.04
N SER A 64 -4.47 9.06 6.08
CA SER A 64 -4.18 10.50 5.97
C SER A 64 -2.98 10.75 5.08
N LEU A 65 -1.96 9.90 5.15
CA LEU A 65 -0.80 9.96 4.28
C LEU A 65 -1.20 9.73 2.81
N ALA A 66 -1.96 8.67 2.53
CA ALA A 66 -2.43 8.37 1.18
C ALA A 66 -3.27 9.51 0.61
N HIS A 67 -4.16 10.06 1.42
CA HIS A 67 -5.02 11.19 1.02
C HIS A 67 -4.20 12.48 0.75
N ALA A 68 -3.20 12.76 1.58
CA ALA A 68 -2.35 13.95 1.44
C ALA A 68 -1.57 13.99 0.12
N ILE A 69 -1.30 12.84 -0.49
CA ILE A 69 -0.53 12.70 -1.73
C ILE A 69 -1.33 12.09 -2.88
N ASP A 70 -2.66 12.04 -2.71
CA ASP A 70 -3.60 11.54 -3.72
C ASP A 70 -3.28 10.13 -4.22
N LEU A 71 -2.92 9.24 -3.30
CA LEU A 71 -2.68 7.83 -3.59
C LEU A 71 -3.91 6.98 -3.33
N LYS A 72 -4.10 5.98 -4.18
CA LYS A 72 -5.10 4.94 -3.96
C LYS A 72 -4.70 4.11 -2.75
N PHE A 73 -5.57 4.09 -1.73
CA PHE A 73 -5.40 3.35 -0.49
C PHE A 73 -6.24 2.08 -0.48
N GLY A 74 -5.65 0.99 -0.04
CA GLY A 74 -6.32 -0.28 0.22
C GLY A 74 -6.05 -0.77 1.64
N ARG A 75 -6.98 -1.52 2.21
CA ARG A 75 -6.82 -2.17 3.50
C ARG A 75 -7.25 -3.62 3.42
N VAL A 76 -6.44 -4.49 3.99
CA VAL A 76 -6.76 -5.91 4.20
C VAL A 76 -6.58 -6.23 5.67
N GLN A 77 -7.61 -6.74 6.30
CA GLN A 77 -7.53 -7.30 7.64
C GLN A 77 -7.37 -8.81 7.56
N PHE A 78 -6.28 -9.31 8.13
CA PHE A 78 -5.99 -10.73 8.13
C PHE A 78 -6.84 -11.44 9.18
N THR A 79 -7.45 -12.53 8.77
CA THR A 79 -8.25 -13.44 9.61
C THR A 79 -7.88 -14.86 9.23
N ILE A 80 -8.29 -15.82 10.07
CA ILE A 80 -8.07 -17.26 9.81
C ILE A 80 -8.76 -17.75 8.53
N ASP A 81 -9.84 -17.10 8.13
CA ASP A 81 -10.67 -17.47 6.97
C ASP A 81 -10.26 -16.73 5.68
N LEU A 82 -9.34 -15.77 5.77
CA LEU A 82 -8.88 -15.02 4.61
C LEU A 82 -8.17 -15.94 3.61
N LEU A 83 -8.54 -15.85 2.35
CA LEU A 83 -7.92 -16.58 1.24
C LEU A 83 -6.94 -15.70 0.47
N PRO A 84 -5.92 -16.28 -0.19
CA PRO A 84 -5.04 -15.51 -1.09
C PRO A 84 -5.81 -14.75 -2.17
N SER A 85 -6.88 -15.33 -2.71
CA SER A 85 -7.76 -14.69 -3.69
C SER A 85 -8.50 -13.45 -3.18
N ASP A 86 -8.72 -13.34 -1.86
CA ASP A 86 -9.30 -12.14 -1.25
C ASP A 86 -8.34 -10.95 -1.30
N ILE A 87 -7.04 -11.21 -1.40
CA ILE A 87 -6.00 -10.18 -1.50
C ILE A 87 -5.67 -9.87 -2.96
N VAL A 88 -5.42 -10.91 -3.74
CA VAL A 88 -4.94 -10.83 -5.12
C VAL A 88 -6.08 -10.57 -6.09
N GLY A 89 -7.23 -11.19 -5.86
CA GLY A 89 -8.35 -11.22 -6.78
C GLY A 89 -8.61 -12.61 -7.32
N SER A 90 -9.66 -12.73 -8.11
CA SER A 90 -10.11 -14.00 -8.69
C SER A 90 -10.80 -13.78 -10.03
N GLU A 91 -10.95 -14.84 -10.79
CA GLU A 91 -11.84 -14.86 -11.94
C GLU A 91 -13.27 -15.16 -11.48
N ILE A 92 -14.20 -14.42 -12.01
CA ILE A 92 -15.63 -14.59 -11.76
C ILE A 92 -16.32 -14.88 -13.09
N LEU A 93 -17.10 -15.95 -13.13
CA LEU A 93 -17.92 -16.25 -14.30
C LEU A 93 -19.06 -15.24 -14.39
N ASP A 94 -19.09 -14.49 -15.47
CA ASP A 94 -20.22 -13.64 -15.82
C ASP A 94 -21.34 -14.52 -16.38
N LYS A 95 -22.44 -14.60 -15.66
CA LYS A 95 -23.57 -15.46 -16.02
C LYS A 95 -24.32 -15.00 -17.27
N ASP A 96 -24.21 -13.73 -17.60
CA ASP A 96 -24.92 -13.15 -18.75
C ASP A 96 -24.16 -13.36 -20.05
N SER A 97 -22.83 -13.23 -20.03
CA SER A 97 -21.97 -13.45 -21.20
C SER A 97 -21.40 -14.87 -21.31
N GLY A 98 -21.33 -15.60 -20.18
CA GLY A 98 -20.64 -16.90 -20.10
C GLY A 98 -19.12 -16.81 -20.07
N ASP A 99 -18.56 -15.61 -20.01
CA ASP A 99 -17.13 -15.37 -19.98
C ASP A 99 -16.60 -15.19 -18.56
N PHE A 100 -15.31 -15.48 -18.37
CA PHE A 100 -14.63 -15.16 -17.13
C PHE A 100 -14.17 -13.71 -17.11
N ARG A 101 -14.46 -13.01 -16.02
CA ARG A 101 -13.98 -11.65 -15.76
C ARG A 101 -13.05 -11.62 -14.57
N THR A 102 -11.91 -10.99 -14.73
CA THR A 102 -10.96 -10.78 -13.64
C THR A 102 -11.49 -9.74 -12.66
N HIS A 103 -11.68 -10.15 -11.40
CA HIS A 103 -11.96 -9.25 -10.29
C HIS A 103 -10.67 -9.00 -9.52
N LYS A 104 -10.11 -7.81 -9.65
CA LYS A 104 -8.86 -7.42 -8.99
C LYS A 104 -9.08 -7.20 -7.50
N GLY A 105 -8.24 -7.80 -6.68
CA GLY A 105 -8.27 -7.65 -5.23
C GLY A 105 -7.65 -6.34 -4.72
N PRO A 106 -7.69 -6.11 -3.40
CA PRO A 106 -7.20 -4.89 -2.77
C PRO A 106 -5.68 -4.66 -2.92
N ILE A 107 -4.90 -5.65 -3.34
CA ILE A 107 -3.47 -5.50 -3.61
C ILE A 107 -3.20 -4.54 -4.79
N PHE A 108 -4.16 -4.34 -5.68
CA PHE A 108 -4.07 -3.39 -6.80
C PHE A 108 -4.32 -1.95 -6.33
N THR A 109 -3.38 -1.45 -5.56
CA THR A 109 -3.42 -0.12 -4.94
C THR A 109 -2.01 0.46 -4.84
N ASN A 110 -1.89 1.76 -4.59
CA ASN A 110 -0.58 2.38 -4.39
C ASN A 110 -0.05 2.19 -2.96
N LEU A 111 -0.95 2.17 -1.99
CA LEU A 111 -0.62 2.01 -0.58
C LEU A 111 -1.58 1.01 0.05
N LEU A 112 -1.05 -0.15 0.45
CA LEU A 112 -1.82 -1.22 1.09
C LEU A 112 -1.49 -1.30 2.58
N LEU A 113 -2.51 -1.18 3.43
CA LEU A 113 -2.40 -1.51 4.84
C LEU A 113 -2.82 -2.98 5.06
N ALA A 114 -1.86 -3.81 5.42
CA ALA A 114 -2.09 -5.19 5.85
C ALA A 114 -2.13 -5.22 7.38
N ASP A 115 -3.32 -5.37 7.93
CA ASP A 115 -3.57 -5.32 9.38
C ASP A 115 -3.66 -6.73 9.96
N GLU A 116 -3.08 -6.92 11.14
CA GLU A 116 -3.09 -8.18 11.88
C GLU A 116 -2.57 -9.40 11.07
N ILE A 117 -1.46 -9.22 10.34
CA ILE A 117 -0.89 -10.24 9.43
C ILE A 117 -0.70 -11.60 10.11
N ASN A 118 -0.33 -11.62 11.40
CA ASN A 118 -0.12 -12.81 12.20
C ASN A 118 -1.39 -13.67 12.41
N ARG A 119 -2.58 -13.14 12.14
CA ARG A 119 -3.85 -13.87 12.23
C ARG A 119 -4.19 -14.66 10.96
N GLY A 120 -3.55 -14.35 9.85
CA GLY A 120 -3.75 -15.06 8.59
C GLY A 120 -3.16 -16.46 8.59
N SER A 121 -3.69 -17.33 7.73
CA SER A 121 -3.10 -18.66 7.50
C SER A 121 -1.70 -18.53 6.87
N PRO A 122 -0.83 -19.54 7.00
CA PRO A 122 0.51 -19.50 6.38
C PRO A 122 0.49 -19.25 4.88
N LYS A 123 -0.52 -19.74 4.16
CA LYS A 123 -0.69 -19.50 2.72
C LYS A 123 -0.90 -18.02 2.41
N VAL A 124 -1.74 -17.36 3.19
CA VAL A 124 -2.04 -15.94 3.03
C VAL A 124 -0.86 -15.08 3.44
N GLN A 125 -0.19 -15.44 4.54
CA GLN A 125 1.03 -14.76 4.98
C GLN A 125 2.16 -14.84 3.94
N SER A 126 2.24 -15.91 3.16
CA SER A 126 3.24 -16.08 2.09
C SER A 126 2.88 -15.33 0.81
N ALA A 127 1.59 -15.24 0.49
CA ALA A 127 1.13 -14.61 -0.74
C ALA A 127 1.50 -13.12 -0.83
N LEU A 128 1.44 -12.40 0.29
CA LEU A 128 1.73 -10.97 0.31
C LEU A 128 3.22 -10.66 0.08
N PRO A 129 4.19 -11.26 0.81
CA PRO A 129 5.61 -11.07 0.54
C PRO A 129 6.04 -11.46 -0.88
N GLU A 130 5.47 -12.54 -1.44
CA GLU A 130 5.73 -12.95 -2.81
C GLU A 130 5.30 -11.87 -3.82
N ALA A 131 4.08 -11.37 -3.69
CA ALA A 131 3.57 -10.29 -4.53
C ALA A 131 4.39 -9.00 -4.37
N MET A 132 4.84 -8.69 -3.15
CA MET A 132 5.69 -7.54 -2.87
C MET A 132 7.06 -7.63 -3.54
N GLN A 133 7.66 -8.81 -3.55
CA GLN A 133 8.95 -9.06 -4.16
C GLN A 133 8.87 -9.06 -5.68
N GLU A 134 7.94 -9.81 -6.23
CA GLU A 134 7.80 -9.99 -7.68
C GLU A 134 7.13 -8.78 -8.37
N ARG A 135 6.39 -7.96 -7.62
CA ARG A 135 5.55 -6.86 -8.13
C ARG A 135 4.58 -7.30 -9.23
N LYS A 136 4.20 -8.56 -9.17
CA LYS A 136 3.28 -9.21 -10.11
C LYS A 136 2.41 -10.20 -9.36
N VAL A 137 1.22 -10.41 -9.86
CA VAL A 137 0.31 -11.45 -9.38
C VAL A 137 -0.35 -12.13 -10.56
N THR A 138 -0.64 -13.43 -10.42
CA THR A 138 -1.35 -14.21 -11.41
C THR A 138 -2.77 -14.47 -10.95
N ILE A 139 -3.74 -14.19 -11.80
CA ILE A 139 -5.16 -14.44 -11.58
C ILE A 139 -5.67 -15.22 -12.78
N GLY A 140 -6.13 -16.46 -12.56
CA GLY A 140 -6.42 -17.36 -13.64
C GLY A 140 -5.17 -17.64 -14.49
N ASP A 141 -5.27 -17.39 -15.79
CA ASP A 141 -4.17 -17.57 -16.73
C ASP A 141 -3.35 -16.29 -16.97
N ASP A 142 -3.80 -15.15 -16.43
CA ASP A 142 -3.19 -13.85 -16.69
C ASP A 142 -2.30 -13.36 -15.55
N THR A 143 -1.17 -12.75 -15.91
CA THR A 143 -0.24 -12.10 -14.96
C THR A 143 -0.36 -10.59 -15.04
N TYR A 144 -0.58 -9.96 -13.87
CA TYR A 144 -0.76 -8.52 -13.72
C TYR A 144 0.41 -7.91 -12.96
N THR A 145 0.86 -6.74 -13.39
CA THR A 145 1.83 -5.92 -12.65
C THR A 145 1.12 -5.08 -11.59
N LEU A 146 1.73 -4.98 -10.42
CA LEU A 146 1.27 -4.18 -9.28
C LEU A 146 1.81 -2.76 -9.33
#